data_28b5e50213539703c4e2c17147a9adc8
#
_entry.id   28b5e50213539703c4e2c17147a9adc8
#
_cell.length_a   1.000
_cell.length_b   1.000
_cell.length_c   1.000
_cell.angle_alpha   90.00
_cell.angle_beta   90.00
_cell.angle_gamma   90.00
#
_symmetry.space_group_name_H-M   'P 1'
#
loop_
_entity.id
_entity.type
_entity.pdbx_description
1 polymer ?
#
loop_
_entity_poly.entity_id
_entity_poly.type
_entity_poly.pdbx_seq_one_letter_code
_entity_poly.pdbx_strand_id
1 'polypeptide(L)'
;MFILVAISIDANDNRRHVHVFYKGKRHQHSLAKIWIEANGQQCVEIAESSLSAKDNEMLVAAINRHWEFINEQVTKAFNGEKTISIDIEK
;
A
#
# COMPACT_ATOMS: atom_id res chain seq x y z
N MET A 1 -0.11 -4.81 -14.46
CA MET A 1 0.79 -4.84 -13.28
C MET A 1 0.59 -3.62 -12.42
N PHE A 2 0.48 -3.79 -11.12
CA PHE A 2 0.36 -2.70 -10.16
C PHE A 2 1.65 -2.55 -9.36
N ILE A 3 1.87 -1.36 -8.80
CA ILE A 3 2.98 -1.09 -7.89
C ILE A 3 2.40 -0.65 -6.55
N LEU A 4 2.82 -1.30 -5.47
CA LEU A 4 2.51 -0.83 -4.13
C LEU A 4 3.65 0.05 -3.65
N VAL A 5 3.32 1.20 -3.09
CA VAL A 5 4.32 2.15 -2.60
C VAL A 5 4.00 2.52 -1.16
N ALA A 6 4.93 2.28 -0.26
CA ALA A 6 4.86 2.82 1.08
C ALA A 6 5.39 4.26 1.02
N ILE A 7 4.63 5.21 1.50
CA ILE A 7 4.99 6.63 1.42
C ILE A 7 5.13 7.24 2.80
N SER A 8 5.85 8.34 2.86
CA SER A 8 5.98 9.12 4.10
C SER A 8 4.61 9.63 4.52
N ILE A 9 4.41 9.77 5.82
CA ILE A 9 3.16 10.27 6.38
C ILE A 9 2.94 11.70 5.93
N ASP A 10 1.74 11.98 5.41
CA ASP A 10 1.29 13.36 5.23
C ASP A 10 1.01 13.96 6.60
N ALA A 11 1.20 15.28 6.72
CA ALA A 11 0.94 15.99 7.96
C ALA A 11 -0.48 15.77 8.50
N ASN A 12 -1.41 15.41 7.64
CA ASN A 12 -2.83 15.27 7.94
C ASN A 12 -3.29 13.81 8.07
N ASP A 13 -2.41 12.83 7.90
CA ASP A 13 -2.80 11.43 7.92
C ASP A 13 -1.73 10.58 8.60
N ASN A 14 -1.99 10.22 9.85
CA ASN A 14 -1.06 9.44 10.68
C ASN A 14 -1.33 7.94 10.61
N ARG A 15 -2.31 7.49 9.85
CA ARG A 15 -2.64 6.08 9.78
C ARG A 15 -1.75 5.38 8.76
N ARG A 16 -1.25 4.21 9.13
CA ARG A 16 -0.38 3.42 8.25
C ARG A 16 -1.14 3.03 6.99
N HIS A 17 -0.53 3.27 5.82
CA HIS A 17 -1.17 2.96 4.55
C HIS A 17 -0.16 2.83 3.42
N VAL A 18 -0.61 2.26 2.31
CA VAL A 18 0.13 2.23 1.05
C VAL A 18 -0.75 2.79 -0.07
N HIS A 19 -0.10 3.33 -1.09
CA HIS A 19 -0.77 3.74 -2.32
C HIS A 19 -0.42 2.78 -3.45
N VAL A 20 -1.36 2.58 -4.35
CA VAL A 20 -1.20 1.68 -5.50
C VAL A 20 -1.18 2.50 -6.78
N PHE A 21 -0.23 2.22 -7.65
CA PHE A 21 -0.08 2.90 -8.94
C PHE A 21 0.13 1.87 -10.04
N TYR A 22 -0.17 2.25 -11.28
CA TYR A 22 0.31 1.48 -12.42
C TYR A 22 1.82 1.66 -12.55
N LYS A 23 2.51 0.59 -12.94
CA LYS A 23 3.95 0.63 -13.13
C LYS A 23 4.32 1.71 -14.15
N GLY A 24 5.29 2.55 -13.80
CA GLY A 24 5.72 3.67 -14.65
C GLY A 24 4.85 4.91 -14.56
N LYS A 25 3.80 4.90 -13.75
CA LYS A 25 2.86 6.01 -13.66
C LYS A 25 2.71 6.56 -12.22
N ARG A 26 3.80 6.52 -11.48
CA ARG A 26 3.80 6.97 -10.06
C ARG A 26 3.58 8.47 -9.90
N HIS A 27 3.80 9.24 -10.97
CA HIS A 27 3.56 10.67 -10.97
C HIS A 27 2.08 11.04 -11.15
N GLN A 28 1.24 10.07 -11.43
CA GLN A 28 -0.21 10.26 -11.57
C GLN A 28 -0.91 10.01 -10.23
N HIS A 29 -2.22 10.24 -10.20
CA HIS A 29 -3.01 9.95 -9.00
C HIS A 29 -2.95 8.47 -8.66
N SER A 30 -2.93 8.15 -7.37
CA SER A 30 -2.97 6.76 -6.94
C SER A 30 -4.30 6.12 -7.33
N LEU A 31 -4.24 4.83 -7.67
CA LEU A 31 -5.40 4.04 -8.02
C LEU A 31 -6.17 3.58 -6.79
N ALA A 32 -5.47 3.39 -5.68
CA ALA A 32 -6.05 2.94 -4.44
C ALA A 32 -5.20 3.37 -3.26
N LYS A 33 -5.85 3.54 -2.12
CA LYS A 33 -5.22 3.77 -0.82
C LYS A 33 -5.68 2.63 0.09
N ILE A 34 -4.75 1.96 0.72
CA ILE A 34 -5.03 0.75 1.51
C ILE A 34 -4.44 0.91 2.90
N TRP A 35 -5.29 0.79 3.93
CA TRP A 35 -4.83 0.82 5.33
C TRP A 35 -4.09 -0.45 5.67
N ILE A 36 -2.94 -0.30 6.35
CA ILE A 36 -2.08 -1.39 6.79
C ILE A 36 -1.88 -1.25 8.29
N GLU A 37 -2.55 -2.05 9.06
CA GLU A 37 -2.43 -1.99 10.52
C GLU A 37 -1.85 -3.27 11.09
N ALA A 38 -1.07 -3.13 12.16
CA ALA A 38 -0.37 -4.22 12.77
C ALA A 38 -0.53 -4.24 14.31
N ASN A 39 -1.66 -3.74 14.81
CA ASN A 39 -1.93 -3.68 16.24
C ASN A 39 -2.30 -5.06 16.78
N GLY A 40 -1.32 -5.97 16.85
CA GLY A 40 -1.51 -7.33 17.30
C GLY A 40 -2.13 -8.25 16.26
N GLN A 41 -2.75 -7.72 15.23
CA GLN A 41 -3.32 -8.48 14.14
C GLN A 41 -3.06 -7.79 12.81
N GLN A 42 -2.79 -8.61 11.81
CA GLN A 42 -2.63 -8.14 10.44
C GLN A 42 -3.98 -7.67 9.90
N CYS A 43 -4.05 -6.41 9.53
CA CYS A 43 -5.28 -5.84 8.99
C CYS A 43 -5.00 -5.07 7.70
N VAL A 44 -5.68 -5.45 6.63
CA VAL A 44 -5.56 -4.83 5.31
C VAL A 44 -6.95 -4.40 4.88
N GLU A 45 -7.16 -3.11 4.69
CA GLU A 45 -8.48 -2.56 4.38
C GLU A 45 -8.38 -1.50 3.28
N ILE A 46 -9.22 -1.62 2.27
CA ILE A 46 -9.31 -0.61 1.20
C ILE A 46 -9.95 0.65 1.77
N ALA A 47 -9.21 1.76 1.74
CA ALA A 47 -9.73 3.07 2.15
C ALA A 47 -10.40 3.78 0.99
N GLU A 48 -9.73 3.81 -0.16
CA GLU A 48 -10.21 4.43 -1.39
C GLU A 48 -9.72 3.61 -2.56
N SER A 49 -10.52 3.47 -3.60
CA SER A 49 -10.10 2.75 -4.79
C SER A 49 -10.96 3.14 -5.99
N SER A 50 -10.29 3.34 -7.12
CA SER A 50 -10.93 3.49 -8.42
C SER A 50 -10.95 2.18 -9.21
N LEU A 51 -10.48 1.09 -8.61
CA LEU A 51 -10.36 -0.21 -9.24
C LEU A 51 -11.63 -1.04 -9.08
N SER A 52 -11.75 -2.11 -9.88
CA SER A 52 -12.87 -3.03 -9.78
C SER A 52 -12.79 -3.84 -8.47
N ALA A 53 -13.93 -4.42 -8.05
CA ALA A 53 -13.96 -5.29 -6.88
C ALA A 53 -12.99 -6.45 -7.01
N LYS A 54 -12.86 -7.01 -8.20
CA LYS A 54 -11.93 -8.11 -8.48
C LYS A 54 -10.47 -7.68 -8.27
N ASP A 55 -10.11 -6.51 -8.77
CA ASP A 55 -8.76 -5.98 -8.59
C ASP A 55 -8.47 -5.68 -7.12
N ASN A 56 -9.45 -5.13 -6.40
CA ASN A 56 -9.32 -4.87 -4.98
C ASN A 56 -9.07 -6.16 -4.19
N GLU A 57 -9.81 -7.22 -4.49
CA GLU A 57 -9.61 -8.52 -3.84
C GLU A 57 -8.21 -9.07 -4.11
N MET A 58 -7.75 -8.96 -5.35
CA MET A 58 -6.41 -9.40 -5.74
C MET A 58 -5.34 -8.64 -4.99
N LEU A 59 -5.50 -7.32 -4.85
CA LEU A 59 -4.55 -6.48 -4.12
C LEU A 59 -4.50 -6.82 -2.64
N VAL A 60 -5.64 -7.00 -2.00
CA VAL A 60 -5.69 -7.39 -0.58
C VAL A 60 -5.01 -8.74 -0.38
N ALA A 61 -5.28 -9.70 -1.24
CA ALA A 61 -4.63 -11.02 -1.17
C ALA A 61 -3.11 -10.92 -1.36
N ALA A 62 -2.66 -10.11 -2.31
CA ALA A 62 -1.24 -9.92 -2.58
C ALA A 62 -0.54 -9.24 -1.41
N ILE A 63 -1.16 -8.22 -0.80
CA ILE A 63 -0.60 -7.54 0.36
C ILE A 63 -0.49 -8.50 1.53
N ASN A 64 -1.49 -9.32 1.78
CA ASN A 64 -1.44 -10.31 2.85
C ASN A 64 -0.33 -11.33 2.61
N ARG A 65 -0.11 -11.73 1.36
CA ARG A 65 0.97 -12.66 0.99
C ARG A 65 2.34 -12.07 1.25
N HIS A 66 2.51 -10.76 1.02
CA HIS A 66 3.78 -10.06 1.20
C HIS A 66 3.79 -9.19 2.46
N TRP A 67 3.02 -9.58 3.45
CA TRP A 67 2.79 -8.79 4.66
C TRP A 67 4.07 -8.32 5.35
N GLU A 68 5.01 -9.23 5.58
CA GLU A 68 6.24 -8.88 6.31
C GLU A 68 7.01 -7.77 5.60
N PHE A 69 7.16 -7.89 4.29
CA PHE A 69 7.85 -6.88 3.50
C PHE A 69 7.11 -5.55 3.51
N ILE A 70 5.80 -5.57 3.28
CA ILE A 70 5.00 -4.35 3.22
C ILE A 70 4.96 -3.66 4.59
N ASN A 71 4.78 -4.42 5.65
CA ASN A 71 4.78 -3.88 7.01
C ASN A 71 6.12 -3.21 7.34
N GLU A 72 7.23 -3.82 6.93
CA GLU A 72 8.56 -3.24 7.10
C GLU A 72 8.68 -1.92 6.35
N GLN A 73 8.25 -1.87 5.08
CA GLN A 73 8.32 -0.64 4.27
C GLN A 73 7.44 0.47 4.85
N VAL A 74 6.24 0.15 5.32
CA VAL A 74 5.37 1.12 5.95
C VAL A 74 6.02 1.67 7.23
N THR A 75 6.63 0.81 8.04
CA THR A 75 7.35 1.21 9.25
C THR A 75 8.50 2.17 8.91
N LYS A 76 9.26 1.87 7.85
CA LYS A 76 10.33 2.76 7.39
C LYS A 76 9.80 4.13 6.98
N ALA A 77 8.68 4.16 6.26
CA ALA A 77 8.05 5.42 5.86
C ALA A 77 7.66 6.27 7.08
N PHE A 78 7.10 5.63 8.11
CA PHE A 78 6.75 6.31 9.35
C PHE A 78 7.97 6.88 10.08
N ASN A 79 9.12 6.26 9.92
CA ASN A 79 10.38 6.72 10.52
C ASN A 79 11.15 7.71 9.63
N GLY A 80 10.56 8.12 8.50
CA GLY A 80 11.22 9.03 7.56
C GLY A 80 12.32 8.39 6.73
N GLU A 81 12.42 7.07 6.73
CA GLU A 81 13.43 6.34 5.97
C GLU A 81 12.99 6.13 4.53
N LYS A 82 13.95 5.86 3.65
CA LYS A 82 13.66 5.53 2.27
C LYS A 82 12.98 4.17 2.17
N THR A 83 12.01 4.07 1.27
CA THR A 83 11.29 2.84 1.02
C THR A 83 11.46 2.39 -0.42
N ILE A 84 11.20 1.10 -0.65
CA ILE A 84 11.14 0.56 -2.00
C ILE A 84 9.73 0.06 -2.27
N SER A 85 9.31 0.15 -3.53
CA SER A 85 8.01 -0.34 -3.94
C SER A 85 8.06 -1.84 -4.19
N ILE A 86 6.91 -2.49 -4.10
CA ILE A 86 6.77 -3.88 -4.48
C ILE A 86 5.85 -3.96 -5.71
N ASP A 87 6.23 -4.76 -6.68
CA ASP A 87 5.44 -4.99 -7.89
C ASP A 87 4.46 -6.14 -7.65
N ILE A 88 3.20 -5.85 -7.90
CA ILE A 88 2.13 -6.85 -7.79
C ILE A 88 1.66 -7.15 -9.21
N GLU A 89 1.71 -8.40 -9.60
CA GLU A 89 1.21 -8.82 -10.90
C GLU A 89 -0.26 -9.20 -10.82
N LYS A 90 -0.97 -8.72 -11.81
CA LYS A 90 -2.40 -8.93 -11.93
C LYS A 90 -2.74 -10.36 -12.38
#